data_7339e662a6ff0e90bf60a49a1839c9f7
#
_entry.id   7339e662a6ff0e90bf60a49a1839c9f7
#
_cell.length_a   1.000
_cell.length_b   1.000
_cell.length_c   1.000
_cell.angle_alpha   90.00
_cell.angle_beta   90.00
_cell.angle_gamma   90.00
#
_symmetry.space_group_name_H-M   'P 1'
#
loop_
_entity.id
_entity.type
_entity.pdbx_description
1 polymer ?
#
loop_
_entity_poly.entity_id
_entity_poly.type
_entity_poly.pdbx_seq_one_letter_code
_entity_poly.pdbx_strand_id
1 'polypeptide(L)'
;MQSVEGKRIAALIGDGFEESELTEPRRALEEAGCVVTIVGVDEKAKHKIRGKRGLDDGINVKAEELVADVTAEDFDALLIPGGTSPDHIRTDKEVQRFVREFDAVRKPMFIICHGPQILISANVVRGRQLTGFASIADDIRNAGGLYRDQSVVQDANWVSSRNPDDLPQFNRAILEKLAVAQPVAPA
;
A
#
# COMPACT_ATOMS: atom_id res chain seq x y z
N MET A 1 -19.58 12.04 7.11
CA MET A 1 -18.51 11.32 6.38
C MET A 1 -19.05 11.02 4.99
N GLN A 2 -18.25 11.25 3.95
CA GLN A 2 -18.64 10.87 2.60
C GLN A 2 -18.66 9.33 2.48
N SER A 3 -19.55 8.79 1.63
CA SER A 3 -19.57 7.36 1.33
C SER A 3 -18.25 6.94 0.67
N VAL A 4 -17.72 5.80 1.05
CA VAL A 4 -16.58 5.16 0.39
C VAL A 4 -17.01 4.11 -0.64
N GLU A 5 -18.32 3.90 -0.77
CA GLU A 5 -18.91 2.94 -1.71
C GLU A 5 -18.50 3.24 -3.15
N GLY A 6 -18.11 2.20 -3.87
CA GLY A 6 -17.66 2.27 -5.25
C GLY A 6 -16.23 2.79 -5.45
N LYS A 7 -15.50 3.23 -4.39
CA LYS A 7 -14.10 3.63 -4.52
C LYS A 7 -13.23 2.45 -4.95
N ARG A 8 -12.33 2.71 -5.90
CA ARG A 8 -11.41 1.73 -6.48
C ARG A 8 -10.05 1.82 -5.80
N ILE A 9 -9.61 0.71 -5.24
CA ILE A 9 -8.35 0.62 -4.49
C ILE A 9 -7.40 -0.33 -5.22
N ALA A 10 -6.21 0.14 -5.59
CA ALA A 10 -5.15 -0.72 -6.08
C ALA A 10 -4.44 -1.37 -4.89
N ALA A 11 -4.31 -2.69 -4.86
CA ALA A 11 -3.46 -3.42 -3.94
C ALA A 11 -2.21 -3.90 -4.69
N LEU A 12 -1.10 -3.17 -4.51
CA LEU A 12 0.17 -3.44 -5.21
C LEU A 12 0.97 -4.49 -4.46
N ILE A 13 1.16 -5.65 -5.06
CA ILE A 13 1.87 -6.78 -4.47
C ILE A 13 2.74 -7.54 -5.46
N GLY A 14 3.75 -8.21 -4.93
CA GLY A 14 4.54 -9.24 -5.58
C GLY A 14 4.65 -10.49 -4.71
N ASP A 15 5.41 -11.48 -5.15
CA ASP A 15 5.69 -12.70 -4.37
C ASP A 15 6.24 -12.36 -2.98
N GLY A 16 5.74 -13.05 -1.97
CA GLY A 16 6.13 -12.88 -0.58
C GLY A 16 5.36 -11.81 0.19
N PHE A 17 4.19 -11.35 -0.30
CA PHE A 17 3.35 -10.45 0.48
C PHE A 17 2.86 -11.11 1.77
N GLU A 18 2.75 -10.35 2.86
CA GLU A 18 2.18 -10.84 4.11
C GLU A 18 0.66 -10.99 3.95
N GLU A 19 0.17 -12.21 4.15
CA GLU A 19 -1.24 -12.58 3.90
C GLU A 19 -2.23 -11.68 4.63
N SER A 20 -2.02 -11.49 5.94
CA SER A 20 -2.94 -10.71 6.77
C SER A 20 -2.97 -9.23 6.39
N GLU A 21 -1.84 -8.70 5.93
CA GLU A 21 -1.69 -7.28 5.53
C GLU A 21 -2.35 -6.98 4.17
N LEU A 22 -2.67 -8.00 3.40
CA LEU A 22 -3.53 -7.89 2.23
C LEU A 22 -4.99 -8.19 2.58
N THR A 23 -5.25 -9.34 3.21
CA THR A 23 -6.62 -9.88 3.36
C THR A 23 -7.46 -9.09 4.33
N GLU A 24 -6.91 -8.64 5.46
CA GLU A 24 -7.67 -7.88 6.46
C GLU A 24 -8.04 -6.46 5.96
N PRO A 25 -7.11 -5.64 5.41
CA PRO A 25 -7.49 -4.37 4.83
C PRO A 25 -8.44 -4.52 3.63
N ARG A 26 -8.19 -5.52 2.76
CA ARG A 26 -9.07 -5.81 1.62
C ARG A 26 -10.49 -6.09 2.10
N ARG A 27 -10.65 -6.98 3.08
CA ARG A 27 -11.96 -7.30 3.66
C ARG A 27 -12.65 -6.07 4.24
N ALA A 28 -11.94 -5.25 5.02
CA ALA A 28 -12.51 -4.04 5.61
C ALA A 28 -12.96 -3.02 4.54
N LEU A 29 -12.19 -2.87 3.47
CA LEU A 29 -12.52 -2.00 2.33
C LEU A 29 -13.73 -2.52 1.55
N GLU A 30 -13.75 -3.83 1.24
CA GLU A 30 -14.84 -4.47 0.50
C GLU A 30 -16.16 -4.48 1.30
N GLU A 31 -16.11 -4.72 2.63
CA GLU A 31 -17.27 -4.60 3.53
C GLU A 31 -17.82 -3.16 3.58
N ALA A 32 -16.98 -2.16 3.36
CA ALA A 32 -17.40 -0.76 3.25
C ALA A 32 -17.87 -0.36 1.84
N GLY A 33 -17.92 -1.30 0.89
CA GLY A 33 -18.40 -1.10 -0.47
C GLY A 33 -17.34 -0.65 -1.48
N CYS A 34 -16.05 -0.67 -1.12
CA CYS A 34 -14.97 -0.40 -2.07
C CYS A 34 -14.71 -1.60 -3.00
N VAL A 35 -14.09 -1.34 -4.14
CA VAL A 35 -13.58 -2.37 -5.06
C VAL A 35 -12.06 -2.44 -4.92
N VAL A 36 -11.51 -3.59 -4.52
CA VAL A 36 -10.07 -3.78 -4.37
C VAL A 36 -9.54 -4.63 -5.51
N THR A 37 -8.66 -4.06 -6.31
CA THR A 37 -8.01 -4.71 -7.47
C THR A 37 -6.58 -5.09 -7.13
N ILE A 38 -6.21 -6.34 -7.33
CA ILE A 38 -4.84 -6.82 -7.17
C ILE A 38 -4.00 -6.38 -8.37
N VAL A 39 -3.00 -5.55 -8.12
CA VAL A 39 -2.05 -5.06 -9.12
C VAL A 39 -0.72 -5.80 -8.93
N GLY A 40 -0.34 -6.59 -9.92
CA GLY A 40 0.92 -7.33 -9.97
C GLY A 40 1.98 -6.62 -10.81
N VAL A 41 3.20 -7.17 -10.83
CA VAL A 41 4.34 -6.49 -11.47
C VAL A 41 4.65 -7.05 -12.86
N ASP A 42 4.47 -8.35 -13.05
CA ASP A 42 4.83 -9.03 -14.30
C ASP A 42 3.75 -10.05 -14.74
N GLU A 43 3.90 -10.58 -15.95
CA GLU A 43 2.95 -11.55 -16.53
C GLU A 43 2.77 -12.81 -15.67
N LYS A 44 3.76 -13.21 -14.87
CA LYS A 44 3.63 -14.36 -13.96
C LYS A 44 2.61 -14.09 -12.86
N ALA A 45 2.49 -12.82 -12.45
CA ALA A 45 1.53 -12.39 -11.45
C ALA A 45 0.06 -12.66 -11.87
N LYS A 46 -0.25 -12.63 -13.16
CA LYS A 46 -1.58 -13.02 -13.70
C LYS A 46 -1.95 -14.47 -13.43
N HIS A 47 -0.95 -15.31 -13.21
CA HIS A 47 -1.17 -16.72 -12.91
C HIS A 47 -1.10 -17.01 -11.43
N LYS A 48 -0.12 -16.41 -10.73
CA LYS A 48 0.13 -16.69 -9.32
C LYS A 48 1.04 -15.66 -8.67
N ILE A 49 0.61 -15.12 -7.55
CA ILE A 49 1.43 -14.38 -6.58
C ILE A 49 1.34 -15.14 -5.25
N ARG A 50 2.49 -15.48 -4.69
CA ARG A 50 2.59 -16.28 -3.46
C ARG A 50 2.60 -15.39 -2.23
N GLY A 51 1.66 -15.60 -1.32
CA GLY A 51 1.63 -14.96 -0.02
C GLY A 51 2.45 -15.72 1.01
N LYS A 52 2.71 -15.04 2.13
CA LYS A 52 3.37 -15.57 3.32
C LYS A 52 2.55 -15.26 4.58
N ARG A 53 2.69 -16.10 5.59
CA ARG A 53 2.30 -15.85 6.98
C ARG A 53 3.56 -15.89 7.84
N GLY A 54 4.21 -14.74 8.00
CA GLY A 54 5.57 -14.71 8.55
C GLY A 54 6.54 -15.53 7.71
N LEU A 55 7.04 -16.65 8.23
CA LEU A 55 7.96 -17.56 7.52
C LEU A 55 7.24 -18.69 6.76
N ASP A 56 5.99 -18.96 7.09
CA ASP A 56 5.21 -20.03 6.47
C ASP A 56 4.60 -19.62 5.15
N ASP A 57 4.19 -20.62 4.35
CA ASP A 57 3.45 -20.36 3.13
C ASP A 57 2.03 -19.88 3.45
N GLY A 58 1.63 -18.80 2.79
CA GLY A 58 0.30 -18.22 2.86
C GLY A 58 -0.55 -18.54 1.63
N ILE A 59 -1.64 -17.78 1.44
CA ILE A 59 -2.51 -17.91 0.28
C ILE A 59 -1.77 -17.53 -1.01
N ASN A 60 -2.29 -18.03 -2.12
CA ASN A 60 -1.91 -17.57 -3.44
C ASN A 60 -3.05 -16.73 -4.04
N VAL A 61 -2.70 -15.62 -4.66
CA VAL A 61 -3.64 -14.79 -5.41
C VAL A 61 -3.18 -14.61 -6.85
N LYS A 62 -3.99 -13.97 -7.66
CA LYS A 62 -3.65 -13.59 -9.04
C LYS A 62 -3.79 -12.09 -9.18
N ALA A 63 -2.91 -11.48 -9.96
CA ALA A 63 -3.11 -10.11 -10.39
C ALA A 63 -4.31 -10.03 -11.34
N GLU A 64 -5.12 -9.01 -11.13
CA GLU A 64 -6.23 -8.64 -12.01
C GLU A 64 -5.73 -7.63 -13.05
N GLU A 65 -4.76 -6.81 -12.65
CA GLU A 65 -4.08 -5.83 -13.51
C GLU A 65 -2.56 -5.92 -13.33
N LEU A 66 -1.81 -5.44 -14.31
CA LEU A 66 -0.37 -5.25 -14.18
C LEU A 66 -0.04 -3.76 -13.98
N VAL A 67 0.95 -3.48 -13.16
CA VAL A 67 1.38 -2.11 -12.85
C VAL A 67 1.80 -1.32 -14.10
N ALA A 68 2.28 -1.98 -15.14
CA ALA A 68 2.64 -1.37 -16.41
C ALA A 68 1.41 -0.90 -17.23
N ASP A 69 0.24 -1.50 -17.00
CA ASP A 69 -0.98 -1.27 -17.78
C ASP A 69 -1.94 -0.27 -17.11
N VAL A 70 -1.65 0.16 -15.88
CA VAL A 70 -2.51 1.05 -15.09
C VAL A 70 -1.77 2.31 -14.62
N THR A 71 -2.55 3.31 -14.24
CA THR A 71 -2.07 4.59 -13.68
C THR A 71 -2.80 4.93 -12.39
N ALA A 72 -2.32 5.94 -11.67
CA ALA A 72 -3.03 6.43 -10.48
C ALA A 72 -4.43 6.99 -10.80
N GLU A 73 -4.74 7.36 -12.05
CA GLU A 73 -6.05 7.85 -12.46
C GLU A 73 -7.13 6.76 -12.39
N ASP A 74 -6.74 5.50 -12.56
CA ASP A 74 -7.64 4.36 -12.56
C ASP A 74 -8.18 4.00 -11.16
N PHE A 75 -7.61 4.58 -10.09
CA PHE A 75 -7.93 4.23 -8.71
C PHE A 75 -8.13 5.46 -7.82
N ASP A 76 -8.81 5.29 -6.70
CA ASP A 76 -9.01 6.31 -5.68
C ASP A 76 -7.96 6.26 -4.56
N ALA A 77 -7.34 5.10 -4.33
CA ALA A 77 -6.28 4.91 -3.34
C ALA A 77 -5.36 3.72 -3.69
N LEU A 78 -4.22 3.66 -3.02
CA LEU A 78 -3.21 2.61 -3.16
C LEU A 78 -2.99 1.92 -1.80
N LEU A 79 -3.06 0.59 -1.77
CA LEU A 79 -2.67 -0.25 -0.63
C LEU A 79 -1.35 -0.96 -0.96
N ILE A 80 -0.38 -0.90 -0.06
CA ILE A 80 0.92 -1.55 -0.16
C ILE A 80 1.14 -2.42 1.08
N PRO A 81 0.82 -3.73 1.02
CA PRO A 81 1.18 -4.69 2.05
C PRO A 81 2.70 -4.91 2.15
N GLY A 82 3.12 -5.49 3.27
CA GLY A 82 4.52 -5.83 3.51
C GLY A 82 4.87 -7.28 3.17
N GLY A 83 5.50 -7.97 4.12
CA GLY A 83 6.22 -9.21 3.88
C GLY A 83 7.54 -8.94 3.15
N THR A 84 8.01 -9.89 2.34
CA THR A 84 9.20 -9.70 1.48
C THR A 84 8.86 -9.11 0.10
N SER A 85 7.58 -9.03 -0.23
CA SER A 85 7.11 -8.47 -1.51
C SER A 85 7.68 -7.08 -1.82
N PRO A 86 7.64 -6.10 -0.89
CA PRO A 86 8.20 -4.78 -1.15
C PRO A 86 9.67 -4.80 -1.58
N ASP A 87 10.49 -5.64 -0.95
CA ASP A 87 11.90 -5.77 -1.32
C ASP A 87 12.09 -6.34 -2.73
N HIS A 88 11.26 -7.30 -3.12
CA HIS A 88 11.34 -7.92 -4.45
C HIS A 88 10.93 -6.98 -5.58
N ILE A 89 9.96 -6.08 -5.36
CA ILE A 89 9.37 -5.26 -6.43
C ILE A 89 9.86 -3.80 -6.42
N ARG A 90 10.52 -3.33 -5.36
CA ARG A 90 10.92 -1.92 -5.18
C ARG A 90 11.83 -1.36 -6.27
N THR A 91 12.59 -2.22 -6.96
CA THR A 91 13.53 -1.80 -8.01
C THR A 91 12.87 -1.70 -9.38
N ASP A 92 11.66 -2.20 -9.55
CA ASP A 92 10.89 -2.08 -10.79
C ASP A 92 10.51 -0.63 -11.07
N LYS A 93 10.70 -0.18 -12.32
CA LYS A 93 10.50 1.22 -12.68
C LYS A 93 9.02 1.59 -12.79
N GLU A 94 8.17 0.65 -13.19
CA GLU A 94 6.73 0.86 -13.26
C GLU A 94 6.11 0.93 -11.85
N VAL A 95 6.59 0.10 -10.92
CA VAL A 95 6.24 0.20 -9.50
C VAL A 95 6.59 1.58 -8.93
N GLN A 96 7.81 2.06 -9.17
CA GLN A 96 8.25 3.39 -8.72
C GLN A 96 7.44 4.51 -9.38
N ARG A 97 7.13 4.39 -10.68
CA ARG A 97 6.28 5.34 -11.42
C ARG A 97 4.90 5.41 -10.76
N PHE A 98 4.25 4.27 -10.60
CA PHE A 98 2.89 4.16 -10.04
C PHE A 98 2.77 4.80 -8.66
N VAL A 99 3.73 4.53 -7.77
CA VAL A 99 3.78 5.15 -6.44
C VAL A 99 3.97 6.67 -6.51
N ARG A 100 4.87 7.16 -7.39
CA ARG A 100 5.06 8.61 -7.58
C ARG A 100 3.81 9.31 -8.10
N GLU A 101 3.06 8.67 -8.99
CA GLU A 101 1.80 9.21 -9.50
C GLU A 101 0.78 9.42 -8.38
N PHE A 102 0.55 8.41 -7.53
CA PHE A 102 -0.34 8.55 -6.37
C PHE A 102 0.08 9.66 -5.42
N ASP A 103 1.39 9.77 -5.14
CA ASP A 103 1.90 10.80 -4.25
C ASP A 103 1.78 12.20 -4.86
N ALA A 104 2.07 12.36 -6.15
CA ALA A 104 1.99 13.62 -6.88
C ALA A 104 0.57 14.19 -6.91
N VAL A 105 -0.43 13.34 -7.15
CA VAL A 105 -1.86 13.74 -7.17
C VAL A 105 -2.51 13.68 -5.78
N ARG A 106 -1.74 13.38 -4.74
CA ARG A 106 -2.18 13.30 -3.34
C ARG A 106 -3.36 12.37 -3.08
N LYS A 107 -3.50 11.32 -3.86
CA LYS A 107 -4.46 10.26 -3.57
C LYS A 107 -4.02 9.47 -2.33
N PRO A 108 -4.97 8.98 -1.51
CA PRO A 108 -4.65 8.20 -0.31
C PRO A 108 -3.73 7.01 -0.62
N MET A 109 -2.72 6.84 0.22
CA MET A 109 -1.81 5.70 0.17
C MET A 109 -1.76 5.04 1.54
N PHE A 110 -1.97 3.73 1.58
CA PHE A 110 -2.05 2.88 2.76
C PHE A 110 -0.88 1.91 2.75
N ILE A 111 0.05 2.07 3.68
CA ILE A 111 1.35 1.41 3.65
C ILE A 111 1.56 0.68 4.98
N ILE A 112 1.90 -0.60 4.97
CA ILE A 112 2.13 -1.34 6.20
C ILE A 112 3.46 -2.12 6.15
N CYS A 113 4.07 -2.31 7.34
CA CYS A 113 5.19 -3.20 7.58
C CYS A 113 6.44 -2.81 6.76
N HIS A 114 6.84 -3.65 5.78
CA HIS A 114 7.95 -3.37 4.87
C HIS A 114 7.55 -2.54 3.62
N GLY A 115 6.27 -2.20 3.47
CA GLY A 115 5.77 -1.37 2.36
C GLY A 115 6.54 -0.07 2.12
N PRO A 116 7.03 0.65 3.16
CA PRO A 116 7.85 1.86 2.97
C PRO A 116 9.11 1.68 2.13
N GLN A 117 9.64 0.47 1.96
CA GLN A 117 10.77 0.21 1.07
C GLN A 117 10.49 0.64 -0.38
N ILE A 118 9.25 0.48 -0.86
CA ILE A 118 8.85 0.92 -2.20
C ILE A 118 8.86 2.45 -2.27
N LEU A 119 8.34 3.14 -1.24
CA LEU A 119 8.33 4.59 -1.15
C LEU A 119 9.74 5.18 -1.13
N ILE A 120 10.66 4.52 -0.42
CA ILE A 120 12.10 4.87 -0.40
C ILE A 120 12.66 4.81 -1.82
N SER A 121 12.43 3.69 -2.54
CA SER A 121 12.92 3.51 -3.91
C SER A 121 12.26 4.46 -4.92
N ALA A 122 11.00 4.85 -4.68
CA ALA A 122 10.30 5.86 -5.46
C ALA A 122 10.76 7.30 -5.13
N ASN A 123 11.62 7.49 -4.09
CA ASN A 123 12.16 8.77 -3.64
C ASN A 123 11.09 9.78 -3.18
N VAL A 124 10.05 9.32 -2.47
CA VAL A 124 8.94 10.17 -2.00
C VAL A 124 8.91 10.37 -0.47
N VAL A 125 9.81 9.70 0.29
CA VAL A 125 9.76 9.71 1.77
C VAL A 125 10.40 10.94 2.41
N ARG A 126 11.22 11.70 1.69
CA ARG A 126 11.97 12.83 2.27
C ARG A 126 11.05 13.87 2.91
N GLY A 127 11.27 14.13 4.20
CA GLY A 127 10.48 15.09 4.98
C GLY A 127 9.09 14.61 5.39
N ARG A 128 8.69 13.39 5.00
CA ARG A 128 7.38 12.82 5.34
C ARG A 128 7.44 12.04 6.67
N GLN A 129 6.37 12.15 7.46
CA GLN A 129 6.22 11.34 8.66
C GLN A 129 5.56 10.02 8.31
N LEU A 130 6.17 8.92 8.75
CA LEU A 130 5.62 7.58 8.53
C LEU A 130 6.14 6.59 9.59
N THR A 131 5.48 5.46 9.65
CA THR A 131 5.94 4.28 10.35
C THR A 131 6.09 3.11 9.39
N GLY A 132 6.67 2.03 9.87
CA GLY A 132 6.85 0.77 9.18
C GLY A 132 7.46 -0.24 10.13
N PHE A 133 7.78 -1.43 9.63
CA PHE A 133 8.39 -2.46 10.46
C PHE A 133 9.72 -1.97 11.06
N ALA A 134 9.96 -2.34 12.33
CA ALA A 134 11.09 -1.79 13.09
C ALA A 134 12.45 -1.97 12.41
N SER A 135 12.65 -3.08 11.67
CA SER A 135 13.93 -3.36 10.98
C SER A 135 14.28 -2.37 9.87
N ILE A 136 13.28 -1.68 9.28
CA ILE A 136 13.51 -0.68 8.22
C ILE A 136 13.48 0.77 8.73
N ALA A 137 13.44 0.97 10.04
CA ALA A 137 13.37 2.31 10.63
C ALA A 137 14.58 3.18 10.23
N ASP A 138 15.77 2.59 10.19
CA ASP A 138 16.98 3.30 9.79
C ASP A 138 17.03 3.56 8.28
N ASP A 139 16.49 2.67 7.46
CA ASP A 139 16.35 2.90 6.02
C ASP A 139 15.45 4.11 5.73
N ILE A 140 14.32 4.21 6.45
CA ILE A 140 13.42 5.37 6.37
C ILE A 140 14.15 6.66 6.76
N ARG A 141 14.88 6.67 7.90
CA ARG A 141 15.65 7.84 8.35
C ARG A 141 16.75 8.22 7.37
N ASN A 142 17.49 7.24 6.87
CA ASN A 142 18.59 7.46 5.91
C ASN A 142 18.05 8.00 4.57
N ALA A 143 16.84 7.64 4.17
CA ALA A 143 16.15 8.20 3.01
C ALA A 143 15.59 9.63 3.27
N GLY A 144 15.72 10.14 4.49
CA GLY A 144 15.25 11.47 4.90
C GLY A 144 13.79 11.50 5.39
N GLY A 145 13.18 10.34 5.64
CA GLY A 145 11.88 10.22 6.27
C GLY A 145 11.93 10.42 7.78
N LEU A 146 10.83 10.84 8.36
CA LEU A 146 10.65 11.05 9.80
C LEU A 146 9.93 9.85 10.40
N TYR A 147 10.69 8.80 10.72
CA TYR A 147 10.15 7.57 11.31
C TYR A 147 9.52 7.84 12.68
N ARG A 148 8.32 7.32 12.88
CA ARG A 148 7.57 7.35 14.15
C ARG A 148 7.22 5.93 14.57
N ASP A 149 7.64 5.48 15.74
CA ASP A 149 7.22 4.19 16.28
C ASP A 149 5.82 4.31 16.91
N GLN A 150 4.80 4.23 16.06
CA GLN A 150 3.39 4.28 16.44
C GLN A 150 2.61 3.27 15.61
N SER A 151 1.53 2.71 16.18
CA SER A 151 0.70 1.73 15.48
C SER A 151 0.12 2.26 14.16
N VAL A 152 -0.21 3.56 14.11
CA VAL A 152 -0.65 4.26 12.91
C VAL A 152 -0.04 5.66 12.88
N VAL A 153 0.52 6.02 11.75
CA VAL A 153 0.96 7.41 11.46
C VAL A 153 0.22 7.89 10.23
N GLN A 154 -0.38 9.08 10.34
CA GLN A 154 -0.99 9.78 9.21
C GLN A 154 -0.18 11.02 8.86
N ASP A 155 0.15 11.19 7.60
CA ASP A 155 0.80 12.38 7.08
C ASP A 155 0.23 12.72 5.70
N ALA A 156 -0.45 13.85 5.61
CA ALA A 156 -1.16 14.30 4.40
C ALA A 156 -2.03 13.17 3.80
N ASN A 157 -1.67 12.65 2.64
CA ASN A 157 -2.38 11.57 1.96
C ASN A 157 -1.97 10.14 2.41
N TRP A 158 -0.98 9.99 3.28
CA TRP A 158 -0.51 8.69 3.73
C TRP A 158 -1.12 8.24 5.04
N VAL A 159 -1.38 6.93 5.14
CA VAL A 159 -1.63 6.21 6.39
C VAL A 159 -0.65 5.05 6.43
N SER A 160 0.21 5.01 7.44
CA SER A 160 1.20 3.95 7.59
C SER A 160 1.05 3.20 8.92
N SER A 161 1.47 1.93 8.95
CA SER A 161 1.39 1.05 10.09
C SER A 161 2.61 0.12 10.17
N ARG A 162 2.84 -0.54 11.35
CA ARG A 162 4.10 -1.25 11.61
C ARG A 162 4.10 -2.72 11.21
N ASN A 163 3.02 -3.43 11.53
CA ASN A 163 2.98 -4.89 11.45
C ASN A 163 1.53 -5.41 11.58
N PRO A 164 1.29 -6.73 11.45
CA PRO A 164 -0.05 -7.31 11.56
C PRO A 164 -0.80 -7.02 12.87
N ASP A 165 -0.12 -6.84 13.99
CA ASP A 165 -0.77 -6.56 15.27
C ASP A 165 -1.49 -5.21 15.27
N ASP A 166 -1.09 -4.30 14.42
CA ASP A 166 -1.67 -2.97 14.28
C ASP A 166 -2.85 -2.91 13.27
N LEU A 167 -3.19 -4.01 12.60
CA LEU A 167 -4.25 -4.06 11.55
C LEU A 167 -5.60 -3.50 12.01
N PRO A 168 -6.10 -3.73 13.24
CA PRO A 168 -7.37 -3.15 13.66
C PRO A 168 -7.39 -1.62 13.64
N GLN A 169 -6.29 -0.99 14.06
CA GLN A 169 -6.14 0.48 14.04
C GLN A 169 -5.90 0.99 12.62
N PHE A 170 -5.09 0.27 11.84
CA PHE A 170 -4.80 0.59 10.44
C PHE A 170 -6.07 0.56 9.60
N ASN A 171 -6.88 -0.52 9.69
CA ASN A 171 -8.13 -0.66 8.92
C ASN A 171 -9.12 0.46 9.23
N ARG A 172 -9.23 0.89 10.49
CA ARG A 172 -10.05 2.05 10.86
C ARG A 172 -9.53 3.32 10.21
N ALA A 173 -8.22 3.58 10.32
CA ALA A 173 -7.60 4.80 9.80
C ALA A 173 -7.69 4.91 8.28
N ILE A 174 -7.57 3.81 7.51
CA ILE A 174 -7.71 3.84 6.05
C ILE A 174 -9.14 4.16 5.62
N LEU A 175 -10.15 3.61 6.29
CA LEU A 175 -11.55 3.93 6.02
C LEU A 175 -11.88 5.40 6.34
N GLU A 176 -11.39 5.90 7.47
CA GLU A 176 -11.54 7.32 7.84
C GLU A 176 -10.85 8.23 6.81
N LYS A 177 -9.65 7.89 6.37
CA LYS A 177 -8.92 8.64 5.34
C LYS A 177 -9.68 8.69 4.01
N LEU A 178 -10.22 7.56 3.56
CA LEU A 178 -11.02 7.49 2.34
C LEU A 178 -12.29 8.32 2.41
N ALA A 179 -12.96 8.36 3.59
CA ALA A 179 -14.20 9.09 3.79
C ALA A 179 -14.02 10.62 3.79
N VAL A 180 -12.80 11.13 3.98
CA VAL A 180 -12.47 12.56 3.95
C VAL A 180 -11.68 12.98 2.71
N ALA A 181 -11.18 12.05 1.92
CA ALA A 181 -10.46 12.34 0.69
C ALA A 181 -11.43 12.96 -0.34
N GLN A 182 -11.18 14.20 -0.70
CA GLN A 182 -11.94 14.87 -1.76
C GLN A 182 -11.58 14.24 -3.12
N PRO A 183 -12.54 14.13 -4.05
CA PRO A 183 -12.23 13.81 -5.43
C PRO A 183 -11.22 14.86 -5.94
N VAL A 184 -10.10 14.39 -6.50
CA VAL A 184 -9.19 15.29 -7.21
C VAL A 184 -9.97 15.80 -8.41
N ALA A 185 -10.22 17.12 -8.47
CA ALA A 185 -10.88 17.71 -9.63
C ALA A 185 -10.00 17.42 -10.88
N PRO A 186 -10.60 16.98 -12.00
CA PRO A 186 -9.84 16.85 -13.23
C PRO A 186 -9.26 18.22 -13.60
N ALA A 187 -7.97 18.21 -13.98
CA ALA A 187 -7.24 19.38 -14.46
C ALA A 187 -7.78 19.85 -15.80
#